data_0b5b419e17c50d20b002014ed297087a
#
_entry.id   0b5b419e17c50d20b002014ed297087a
#
_cell.length_a   1.000
_cell.length_b   1.000
_cell.length_c   1.000
_cell.angle_alpha   90.00
_cell.angle_beta   90.00
_cell.angle_gamma   90.00
#
_symmetry.space_group_name_H-M   'P 1'
#
loop_
_entity.id
_entity.type
_entity.pdbx_description
1 polymer ?
#
loop_
_entity_poly.entity_id
_entity_poly.type
_entity_poly.pdbx_seq_one_letter_code
_entity_poly.pdbx_strand_id
1 'polypeptide(L)'
;MSPVIPERLDLPPNPYLPDPPRTAELVIIGGGIVGAATAFHAARSGLRSLILERRPALCSLTTAVATGGYRLQFDNPIELALVRQTLDLLRNFEEITGQHTYNPQLSPRGYLWLTTNEPAAARQRALVARQHDWGQTDIEILNQDELRYRFPFLSEAPLQARFRQGDGFLKPREVAMGLIAGSRAPVVVDCAVLGFRISDGRLVGVETSRGPISTSHAVIACGPLSALLAAASGITLPITTVRRQRVILPEARLVPPEAPMVIDEDTGVHWRPAMNGAFLLFSDPSTPPSPPTEQVPTDEAMAFQLLDPHSPLALAHLAPFWRQLWEHNTVPWSVQAGQYTMTPDRLPLIGPTAIEGLWIHTGYNGHGVMLSPAAAKVLVDALTGALAPADNPFRLDRVFTDREHASL
;
A
#
# COMPACT_ATOMS: atom_id res chain seq x y z
N MET A 1 18.75 45.44 -8.17
CA MET A 1 18.34 44.13 -8.75
C MET A 1 16.98 43.79 -8.16
N SER A 2 15.91 43.92 -8.96
CA SER A 2 14.57 43.52 -8.54
C SER A 2 14.54 42.00 -8.38
N PRO A 3 13.89 41.44 -7.34
CA PRO A 3 13.74 40.00 -7.21
C PRO A 3 12.96 39.46 -8.40
N VAL A 4 13.55 38.50 -9.11
CA VAL A 4 12.86 37.71 -10.13
C VAL A 4 11.80 36.88 -9.39
N ILE A 5 10.55 37.27 -9.51
CA ILE A 5 9.44 36.45 -9.06
C ILE A 5 9.46 35.22 -9.98
N PRO A 6 9.61 34.00 -9.44
CA PRO A 6 9.57 32.80 -10.28
C PRO A 6 8.21 32.76 -10.99
N GLU A 7 8.25 32.40 -12.28
CA GLU A 7 7.06 32.12 -13.09
C GLU A 7 6.07 31.30 -12.28
N ARG A 8 4.78 31.60 -12.43
CA ARG A 8 3.68 30.92 -11.74
C ARG A 8 3.93 29.40 -11.84
N LEU A 9 4.15 28.76 -10.70
CA LEU A 9 4.08 27.31 -10.61
C LEU A 9 2.72 26.92 -11.22
N ASP A 10 2.73 26.12 -12.29
CA ASP A 10 1.53 25.50 -12.85
C ASP A 10 1.02 24.45 -11.84
N LEU A 11 0.40 24.94 -10.79
CA LEU A 11 -0.26 24.10 -9.82
C LEU A 11 -1.47 23.44 -10.51
N PRO A 12 -1.69 22.14 -10.29
CA PRO A 12 -2.89 21.49 -10.80
C PRO A 12 -4.12 22.26 -10.27
N PRO A 13 -5.21 22.31 -11.03
CA PRO A 13 -6.43 22.96 -10.58
C PRO A 13 -6.85 22.36 -9.23
N ASN A 14 -7.27 23.21 -8.30
CA ASN A 14 -7.70 22.79 -6.98
C ASN A 14 -8.88 21.80 -7.12
N PRO A 15 -8.72 20.52 -6.75
CA PRO A 15 -9.78 19.53 -6.92
C PRO A 15 -10.88 19.64 -5.86
N TYR A 16 -10.67 20.44 -4.81
CA TYR A 16 -11.58 20.51 -3.67
C TYR A 16 -12.82 21.35 -3.95
N LEU A 17 -13.98 20.73 -3.73
CA LEU A 17 -15.27 21.45 -3.73
C LEU A 17 -15.65 21.81 -2.30
N PRO A 18 -16.19 23.02 -2.07
CA PRO A 18 -16.67 23.43 -0.75
C PRO A 18 -17.88 22.61 -0.30
N ASP A 19 -18.76 22.22 -1.23
CA ASP A 19 -19.97 21.45 -0.97
C ASP A 19 -20.13 20.29 -1.95
N PRO A 20 -20.73 19.15 -1.50
CA PRO A 20 -21.01 18.05 -2.39
C PRO A 20 -22.09 18.42 -3.41
N PRO A 21 -21.96 18.00 -4.68
CA PRO A 21 -22.99 18.18 -5.68
C PRO A 21 -24.20 17.30 -5.36
N ARG A 22 -25.38 17.66 -5.84
CA ARG A 22 -26.60 16.87 -5.65
C ARG A 22 -26.61 15.56 -6.45
N THR A 23 -25.81 15.47 -7.49
CA THR A 23 -25.72 14.32 -8.39
C THR A 23 -24.28 14.05 -8.79
N ALA A 24 -23.93 12.79 -8.96
CA ALA A 24 -22.64 12.34 -9.52
C ALA A 24 -22.86 11.11 -10.41
N GLU A 25 -22.05 10.97 -11.45
CA GLU A 25 -22.08 9.80 -12.32
C GLU A 25 -21.50 8.57 -11.61
N LEU A 26 -20.35 8.76 -10.94
CA LEU A 26 -19.68 7.75 -10.13
C LEU A 26 -19.21 8.37 -8.82
N VAL A 27 -19.58 7.81 -7.69
CA VAL A 27 -19.07 8.21 -6.37
C VAL A 27 -17.99 7.24 -5.91
N ILE A 28 -16.80 7.76 -5.61
CA ILE A 28 -15.70 6.98 -5.03
C ILE A 28 -15.59 7.36 -3.56
N ILE A 29 -15.75 6.36 -2.67
CA ILE A 29 -15.79 6.56 -1.23
C ILE A 29 -14.43 6.21 -0.64
N GLY A 30 -13.68 7.24 -0.24
CA GLY A 30 -12.33 7.15 0.32
C GLY A 30 -11.27 7.81 -0.55
N GLY A 31 -10.54 8.77 0.02
CA GLY A 31 -9.49 9.56 -0.63
C GLY A 31 -8.07 9.01 -0.38
N GLY A 32 -7.93 7.71 -0.14
CA GLY A 32 -6.64 7.02 -0.08
C GLY A 32 -6.11 6.59 -1.46
N ILE A 33 -5.00 5.85 -1.48
CA ILE A 33 -4.36 5.38 -2.72
C ILE A 33 -5.31 4.55 -3.60
N VAL A 34 -6.21 3.75 -3.00
CA VAL A 34 -7.17 2.90 -3.71
C VAL A 34 -8.22 3.75 -4.43
N GLY A 35 -8.82 4.72 -3.72
CA GLY A 35 -9.78 5.65 -4.34
C GLY A 35 -9.14 6.54 -5.40
N ALA A 36 -7.91 7.01 -5.16
CA ALA A 36 -7.12 7.79 -6.13
C ALA A 36 -6.89 7.01 -7.44
N ALA A 37 -6.47 5.76 -7.34
CA ALA A 37 -6.26 4.89 -8.49
C ALA A 37 -7.58 4.61 -9.23
N THR A 38 -8.68 4.39 -8.49
CA THR A 38 -10.01 4.22 -9.08
C THR A 38 -10.45 5.44 -9.88
N ALA A 39 -10.30 6.65 -9.31
CA ALA A 39 -10.64 7.89 -9.99
C ALA A 39 -9.81 8.09 -11.26
N PHE A 40 -8.51 7.79 -11.19
CA PHE A 40 -7.61 7.91 -12.33
C PHE A 40 -8.04 7.01 -13.50
N HIS A 41 -8.27 5.73 -13.25
CA HIS A 41 -8.70 4.82 -14.31
C HIS A 41 -10.12 5.09 -14.79
N ALA A 42 -11.04 5.52 -13.91
CA ALA A 42 -12.38 5.98 -14.31
C ALA A 42 -12.30 7.12 -15.32
N ALA A 43 -11.49 8.15 -15.03
CA ALA A 43 -11.30 9.29 -15.94
C ALA A 43 -10.72 8.84 -17.31
N ARG A 44 -9.76 7.92 -17.32
CA ARG A 44 -9.20 7.38 -18.56
C ARG A 44 -10.19 6.57 -19.39
N SER A 45 -11.23 6.06 -18.76
CA SER A 45 -12.36 5.35 -19.41
C SER A 45 -13.54 6.28 -19.73
N GLY A 46 -13.38 7.59 -19.57
CA GLY A 46 -14.41 8.59 -19.87
C GLY A 46 -15.46 8.78 -18.78
N LEU A 47 -15.34 8.13 -17.62
CA LEU A 47 -16.26 8.26 -16.50
C LEU A 47 -15.88 9.47 -15.62
N ARG A 48 -16.87 10.30 -15.30
CA ARG A 48 -16.68 11.41 -14.35
C ARG A 48 -16.97 10.94 -12.95
N SER A 49 -15.95 10.94 -12.10
CA SER A 49 -16.06 10.53 -10.72
C SER A 49 -16.01 11.71 -9.73
N LEU A 50 -16.60 11.49 -8.55
CA LEU A 50 -16.53 12.36 -7.38
C LEU A 50 -15.89 11.57 -6.24
N ILE A 51 -14.82 12.10 -5.64
CA ILE A 51 -14.19 11.49 -4.46
C ILE A 51 -14.78 12.10 -3.20
N LEU A 52 -15.28 11.26 -2.30
CA LEU A 52 -15.73 11.65 -0.97
C LEU A 52 -14.76 11.12 0.08
N GLU A 53 -14.19 12.03 0.87
CA GLU A 53 -13.29 11.68 1.98
C GLU A 53 -13.89 12.19 3.30
N ARG A 54 -14.00 11.29 4.28
CA ARG A 54 -14.58 11.62 5.59
C ARG A 54 -13.70 12.51 6.46
N ARG A 55 -12.38 12.46 6.23
CA ARG A 55 -11.39 13.24 6.99
C ARG A 55 -11.11 14.58 6.31
N PRO A 56 -10.50 15.54 7.04
CA PRO A 56 -10.22 16.88 6.47
C PRO A 56 -9.11 16.87 5.42
N ALA A 57 -8.43 15.74 5.23
CA ALA A 57 -7.34 15.62 4.26
C ALA A 57 -7.30 14.25 3.58
N LEU A 58 -6.98 14.26 2.28
CA LEU A 58 -6.71 13.05 1.51
C LEU A 58 -5.49 12.30 2.04
N CYS A 59 -5.46 11.00 1.84
CA CYS A 59 -4.31 10.13 2.20
C CYS A 59 -3.88 10.25 3.68
N SER A 60 -4.81 10.45 4.59
CA SER A 60 -4.53 10.76 6.00
C SER A 60 -4.64 9.58 6.97
N LEU A 61 -4.94 8.36 6.46
CA LEU A 61 -5.02 7.14 7.27
C LEU A 61 -3.91 6.14 6.81
N THR A 62 -4.24 4.93 6.39
CA THR A 62 -3.27 3.87 6.05
C THR A 62 -2.26 4.29 4.98
N THR A 63 -2.66 5.07 3.97
CA THR A 63 -1.75 5.59 2.93
C THR A 63 -0.64 6.47 3.52
N ALA A 64 -0.94 7.29 4.53
CA ALA A 64 0.03 8.18 5.17
C ALA A 64 1.13 7.43 5.92
N VAL A 65 0.77 6.30 6.52
CA VAL A 65 1.68 5.48 7.35
C VAL A 65 2.26 4.29 6.61
N ALA A 66 1.96 4.15 5.31
CA ALA A 66 2.53 3.08 4.49
C ALA A 66 4.06 3.21 4.39
N THR A 67 4.74 2.09 4.37
CA THR A 67 6.21 2.04 4.28
C THR A 67 6.72 2.57 2.94
N GLY A 68 5.87 2.51 1.92
CA GLY A 68 6.21 2.96 0.56
C GLY A 68 7.14 2.01 -0.18
N GLY A 69 7.15 0.75 0.21
CA GLY A 69 7.90 -0.27 -0.52
C GLY A 69 7.19 -0.68 -1.82
N TYR A 70 7.99 -1.04 -2.82
CA TYR A 70 7.55 -1.75 -4.02
C TYR A 70 8.53 -2.86 -4.35
N ARG A 71 8.01 -4.02 -4.76
CA ARG A 71 8.83 -5.18 -5.08
C ARG A 71 8.17 -6.08 -6.12
N LEU A 72 8.98 -6.86 -6.84
CA LEU A 72 8.52 -7.95 -7.73
C LEU A 72 8.82 -9.35 -7.16
N GLN A 73 9.21 -9.44 -5.90
CA GLN A 73 9.46 -10.70 -5.20
C GLN A 73 8.17 -11.22 -4.54
N PHE A 74 7.18 -11.60 -5.36
CA PHE A 74 5.92 -12.19 -4.92
C PHE A 74 5.96 -13.72 -5.06
N ASP A 75 5.09 -14.39 -4.31
CA ASP A 75 4.92 -15.85 -4.30
C ASP A 75 3.76 -16.32 -5.19
N ASN A 76 3.10 -15.40 -5.89
CA ASN A 76 2.07 -15.74 -6.88
C ASN A 76 2.15 -14.86 -8.14
N PRO A 77 1.80 -15.42 -9.31
CA PRO A 77 1.92 -14.73 -10.59
C PRO A 77 0.88 -13.61 -10.78
N ILE A 78 -0.25 -13.65 -10.08
CA ILE A 78 -1.33 -12.66 -10.23
C ILE A 78 -0.87 -11.32 -9.64
N GLU A 79 -0.34 -11.33 -8.41
CA GLU A 79 0.20 -10.12 -7.79
C GLU A 79 1.43 -9.60 -8.56
N LEU A 80 2.30 -10.52 -8.99
CA LEU A 80 3.46 -10.17 -9.81
C LEU A 80 3.05 -9.42 -11.09
N ALA A 81 2.00 -9.88 -11.77
CA ALA A 81 1.49 -9.22 -12.98
C ALA A 81 0.94 -7.82 -12.69
N LEU A 82 0.21 -7.65 -11.58
CA LEU A 82 -0.31 -6.33 -11.17
C LEU A 82 0.82 -5.36 -10.81
N VAL A 83 1.83 -5.83 -10.06
CA VAL A 83 2.93 -4.94 -9.67
C VAL A 83 3.78 -4.54 -10.86
N ARG A 84 4.00 -5.42 -11.85
CA ARG A 84 4.65 -5.04 -13.12
C ARG A 84 3.93 -3.87 -13.78
N GLN A 85 2.60 -3.96 -13.94
CA GLN A 85 1.80 -2.88 -14.52
C GLN A 85 1.84 -1.60 -13.66
N THR A 86 1.81 -1.72 -12.34
CA THR A 86 1.98 -0.57 -11.44
C THR A 86 3.34 0.09 -11.63
N LEU A 87 4.43 -0.68 -11.72
CA LEU A 87 5.76 -0.13 -11.92
C LEU A 87 5.92 0.56 -13.27
N ASP A 88 5.29 0.04 -14.32
CA ASP A 88 5.28 0.68 -15.63
C ASP A 88 4.54 2.03 -15.56
N LEU A 89 3.41 2.10 -14.87
CA LEU A 89 2.71 3.35 -14.61
C LEU A 89 3.59 4.32 -13.81
N LEU A 90 4.25 3.85 -12.75
CA LEU A 90 5.04 4.70 -11.86
C LEU A 90 6.34 5.21 -12.51
N ARG A 91 6.96 4.43 -13.39
CA ARG A 91 8.15 4.85 -14.16
C ARG A 91 7.83 5.94 -15.17
N ASN A 92 6.64 5.89 -15.74
CA ASN A 92 6.15 6.84 -16.72
C ASN A 92 5.07 7.77 -16.12
N PHE A 93 5.17 8.06 -14.83
CA PHE A 93 4.08 8.65 -14.03
C PHE A 93 3.62 9.99 -14.57
N GLU A 94 4.56 10.88 -14.89
CA GLU A 94 4.29 12.21 -15.42
C GLU A 94 3.60 12.14 -16.79
N GLU A 95 4.11 11.32 -17.70
CA GLU A 95 3.53 11.12 -19.03
C GLU A 95 2.11 10.52 -18.94
N ILE A 96 1.94 9.50 -18.11
CA ILE A 96 0.67 8.78 -17.98
C ILE A 96 -0.40 9.60 -17.28
N THR A 97 -0.02 10.37 -16.25
CA THR A 97 -0.96 11.19 -15.46
C THR A 97 -1.17 12.58 -16.06
N GLY A 98 -0.29 13.03 -16.95
CA GLY A 98 -0.32 14.36 -17.53
C GLY A 98 -0.15 15.49 -16.51
N GLN A 99 0.58 15.23 -15.41
CA GLN A 99 0.81 16.22 -14.35
C GLN A 99 2.28 16.18 -13.86
N HIS A 100 2.84 17.32 -13.46
CA HIS A 100 4.24 17.49 -13.10
C HIS A 100 4.47 17.81 -11.61
N THR A 101 3.40 18.08 -10.88
CA THR A 101 3.48 18.55 -9.48
C THR A 101 3.87 17.45 -8.52
N TYR A 102 3.36 16.22 -8.74
CA TYR A 102 3.55 15.07 -7.86
C TYR A 102 4.48 14.05 -8.50
N ASN A 103 5.50 13.63 -7.75
CA ASN A 103 6.48 12.65 -8.22
C ASN A 103 6.54 11.48 -7.23
N PRO A 104 6.34 10.23 -7.69
CA PRO A 104 6.45 9.03 -6.85
C PRO A 104 7.80 8.90 -6.14
N GLN A 105 8.86 9.52 -6.65
CA GLN A 105 10.24 9.43 -6.15
C GLN A 105 10.69 7.98 -6.00
N LEU A 106 10.63 7.23 -7.10
CA LEU A 106 11.11 5.85 -7.13
C LEU A 106 12.59 5.80 -6.76
N SER A 107 12.92 4.98 -5.78
CA SER A 107 14.27 4.75 -5.30
C SER A 107 14.57 3.25 -5.34
N PRO A 108 15.15 2.73 -6.43
CA PRO A 108 15.46 1.30 -6.61
C PRO A 108 16.71 0.91 -5.82
N ARG A 109 16.56 0.74 -4.50
CA ARG A 109 17.60 0.34 -3.57
C ARG A 109 17.70 -1.16 -3.37
N GLY A 110 16.71 -1.90 -3.81
CA GLY A 110 16.58 -3.33 -3.65
C GLY A 110 15.75 -3.75 -2.43
N TYR A 111 15.41 -5.04 -2.44
CA TYR A 111 14.86 -5.77 -1.30
C TYR A 111 15.70 -6.99 -1.05
N LEU A 112 16.22 -7.11 0.18
CA LEU A 112 17.10 -8.15 0.64
C LEU A 112 16.40 -8.97 1.74
N TRP A 113 16.05 -10.20 1.42
CA TRP A 113 15.40 -11.14 2.32
C TRP A 113 16.44 -12.11 2.86
N LEU A 114 16.88 -11.88 4.09
CA LEU A 114 17.91 -12.66 4.76
C LEU A 114 17.32 -13.88 5.44
N THR A 115 18.11 -14.96 5.53
CA THR A 115 17.83 -16.08 6.42
C THR A 115 19.09 -16.59 7.06
N THR A 116 18.96 -17.12 8.28
CA THR A 116 20.03 -17.72 9.07
C THR A 116 19.91 -19.24 9.14
N ASN A 117 18.86 -19.83 8.53
CA ASN A 117 18.61 -21.27 8.61
C ASN A 117 18.45 -21.92 7.22
N GLU A 118 18.96 -23.15 7.08
CA GLU A 118 18.94 -23.89 5.81
C GLU A 118 17.53 -24.25 5.30
N PRO A 119 16.54 -24.62 6.13
CA PRO A 119 15.18 -24.84 5.65
C PRO A 119 14.56 -23.61 4.96
N ALA A 120 14.77 -22.39 5.50
CA ALA A 120 14.30 -21.16 4.86
C ALA A 120 15.13 -20.84 3.61
N ALA A 121 16.43 -21.06 3.62
CA ALA A 121 17.29 -20.92 2.45
C ALA A 121 16.83 -21.82 1.28
N ALA A 122 16.46 -23.06 1.57
CA ALA A 122 15.90 -23.97 0.56
C ALA A 122 14.55 -23.45 0.01
N ARG A 123 13.66 -22.92 0.85
CA ARG A 123 12.40 -22.28 0.39
C ARG A 123 12.66 -21.06 -0.47
N GLN A 124 13.63 -20.22 -0.14
CA GLN A 124 14.04 -19.08 -0.97
C GLN A 124 14.48 -19.52 -2.36
N ARG A 125 15.35 -20.53 -2.47
CA ARG A 125 15.80 -21.08 -3.77
C ARG A 125 14.63 -21.61 -4.59
N ALA A 126 13.73 -22.36 -3.98
CA ALA A 126 12.53 -22.88 -4.65
C ALA A 126 11.59 -21.76 -5.13
N LEU A 127 11.42 -20.70 -4.32
CA LEU A 127 10.61 -19.55 -4.70
C LEU A 127 11.25 -18.77 -5.87
N VAL A 128 12.54 -18.53 -5.82
CA VAL A 128 13.26 -17.80 -6.89
C VAL A 128 13.19 -18.59 -8.19
N ALA A 129 13.33 -19.92 -8.17
CA ALA A 129 13.16 -20.76 -9.35
C ALA A 129 11.76 -20.56 -9.97
N ARG A 130 10.70 -20.61 -9.16
CA ARG A 130 9.32 -20.35 -9.65
C ARG A 130 9.17 -18.92 -10.20
N GLN A 131 9.78 -17.93 -9.55
CA GLN A 131 9.74 -16.54 -10.03
C GLN A 131 10.43 -16.39 -11.39
N HIS A 132 11.54 -17.11 -11.61
CA HIS A 132 12.20 -17.17 -12.91
C HIS A 132 11.29 -17.82 -13.98
N ASP A 133 10.58 -18.91 -13.65
CA ASP A 133 9.59 -19.54 -14.53
C ASP A 133 8.45 -18.57 -14.90
N TRP A 134 8.08 -17.65 -14.00
CA TRP A 134 7.11 -16.59 -14.26
C TRP A 134 7.70 -15.37 -14.99
N GLY A 135 8.95 -15.50 -15.48
CA GLY A 135 9.66 -14.46 -16.23
C GLY A 135 10.24 -13.33 -15.37
N GLN A 136 10.41 -13.53 -14.05
CA GLN A 136 11.07 -12.58 -13.15
C GLN A 136 12.51 -13.06 -12.89
N THR A 137 13.36 -12.94 -13.91
CA THR A 137 14.71 -13.55 -13.94
C THR A 137 15.81 -12.70 -13.28
N ASP A 138 15.50 -11.49 -12.82
CA ASP A 138 16.45 -10.57 -12.17
C ASP A 138 16.44 -10.64 -10.64
N ILE A 139 15.88 -11.74 -10.08
CA ILE A 139 15.98 -12.05 -8.67
C ILE A 139 17.17 -12.99 -8.46
N GLU A 140 18.07 -12.63 -7.56
CA GLU A 140 19.30 -13.34 -7.27
C GLU A 140 19.19 -14.10 -5.93
N ILE A 141 19.87 -15.22 -5.83
CA ILE A 141 20.24 -15.84 -4.54
C ILE A 141 21.67 -15.47 -4.26
N LEU A 142 21.92 -14.84 -3.12
CA LEU A 142 23.24 -14.42 -2.65
C LEU A 142 23.69 -15.35 -1.52
N ASN A 143 24.88 -15.90 -1.64
CA ASN A 143 25.53 -16.66 -0.57
C ASN A 143 26.18 -15.71 0.47
N GLN A 144 26.74 -16.29 1.52
CA GLN A 144 27.32 -15.54 2.62
C GLN A 144 28.51 -14.64 2.19
N ASP A 145 29.37 -15.10 1.27
CA ASP A 145 30.51 -14.30 0.80
C ASP A 145 30.04 -13.11 -0.08
N GLU A 146 29.06 -13.34 -0.94
CA GLU A 146 28.44 -12.28 -1.74
C GLU A 146 27.71 -11.25 -0.85
N LEU A 147 27.06 -11.68 0.23
CA LEU A 147 26.43 -10.79 1.20
C LEU A 147 27.46 -9.90 1.90
N ARG A 148 28.56 -10.47 2.37
CA ARG A 148 29.66 -9.72 3.01
C ARG A 148 30.27 -8.69 2.06
N TYR A 149 30.44 -9.07 0.80
CA TYR A 149 31.02 -8.18 -0.20
C TYR A 149 30.09 -7.03 -0.58
N ARG A 150 28.82 -7.34 -0.86
CA ARG A 150 27.84 -6.35 -1.35
C ARG A 150 27.24 -5.49 -0.24
N PHE A 151 27.08 -6.04 0.96
CA PHE A 151 26.41 -5.43 2.10
C PHE A 151 27.25 -5.50 3.38
N PRO A 152 28.41 -4.86 3.42
CA PRO A 152 29.40 -4.97 4.52
C PRO A 152 28.88 -4.44 5.86
N PHE A 153 27.70 -3.82 5.90
CA PHE A 153 27.04 -3.40 7.14
C PHE A 153 26.28 -4.54 7.84
N LEU A 154 26.10 -5.68 7.17
CA LEU A 154 25.44 -6.87 7.77
C LEU A 154 26.41 -7.60 8.72
N SER A 155 25.82 -8.34 9.66
CA SER A 155 26.54 -9.30 10.48
C SER A 155 26.93 -10.54 9.66
N GLU A 156 27.71 -11.44 10.27
CA GLU A 156 28.09 -12.72 9.66
C GLU A 156 27.01 -13.81 9.81
N ALA A 157 25.90 -13.52 10.52
CA ALA A 157 24.87 -14.51 10.82
C ALA A 157 24.07 -14.99 9.58
N PRO A 158 23.68 -14.17 8.60
CA PRO A 158 22.92 -14.62 7.46
C PRO A 158 23.69 -15.65 6.61
N LEU A 159 23.06 -16.77 6.31
CA LEU A 159 23.59 -17.83 5.44
C LEU A 159 23.35 -17.50 3.97
N GLN A 160 22.21 -16.91 3.67
CA GLN A 160 21.71 -16.67 2.31
C GLN A 160 20.75 -15.49 2.30
N ALA A 161 20.61 -14.87 1.14
CA ALA A 161 19.49 -13.99 0.84
C ALA A 161 18.96 -14.19 -0.57
N ARG A 162 17.66 -13.89 -0.76
CA ARG A 162 17.13 -13.52 -2.08
C ARG A 162 17.12 -12.01 -2.21
N PHE A 163 17.53 -11.52 -3.37
CA PHE A 163 17.72 -10.10 -3.62
C PHE A 163 17.25 -9.71 -5.03
N ARG A 164 16.64 -8.55 -5.12
CA ARG A 164 16.35 -7.90 -6.40
C ARG A 164 16.66 -6.41 -6.32
N GLN A 165 17.62 -5.95 -7.10
CA GLN A 165 18.06 -4.55 -7.14
C GLN A 165 16.96 -3.59 -7.62
N GLY A 166 16.09 -4.02 -8.54
CA GLY A 166 15.03 -3.20 -9.11
C GLY A 166 13.84 -2.93 -8.19
N ASP A 167 13.79 -3.56 -7.01
CA ASP A 167 12.83 -3.27 -5.94
C ASP A 167 13.26 -2.02 -5.17
N GLY A 168 12.37 -1.42 -4.37
CA GLY A 168 12.77 -0.23 -3.64
C GLY A 168 11.65 0.51 -2.94
N PHE A 169 11.77 1.83 -2.92
CA PHE A 169 10.88 2.70 -2.16
C PHE A 169 10.28 3.79 -3.03
N LEU A 170 9.14 4.30 -2.60
CA LEU A 170 8.43 5.42 -3.21
C LEU A 170 7.73 6.25 -2.13
N LYS A 171 7.15 7.37 -2.52
CA LYS A 171 6.31 8.20 -1.67
C LYS A 171 4.81 7.91 -1.94
N PRO A 172 4.12 7.16 -1.09
CA PRO A 172 2.72 6.75 -1.33
C PRO A 172 1.75 7.89 -1.52
N ARG A 173 1.95 8.99 -0.76
CA ARG A 173 1.11 10.19 -0.88
C ARG A 173 1.29 10.88 -2.23
N GLU A 174 2.52 10.98 -2.72
CA GLU A 174 2.81 11.57 -4.03
C GLU A 174 2.11 10.77 -5.15
N VAL A 175 2.16 9.44 -5.08
CA VAL A 175 1.44 8.59 -6.03
C VAL A 175 -0.06 8.87 -5.99
N ALA A 176 -0.67 8.85 -4.81
CA ALA A 176 -2.12 9.05 -4.68
C ALA A 176 -2.54 10.46 -5.15
N MET A 177 -1.81 11.50 -4.74
CA MET A 177 -2.13 12.88 -5.12
C MET A 177 -1.94 13.10 -6.62
N GLY A 178 -0.90 12.53 -7.22
CA GLY A 178 -0.70 12.62 -8.66
C GLY A 178 -1.77 11.88 -9.48
N LEU A 179 -2.25 10.73 -9.00
CA LEU A 179 -3.37 10.02 -9.62
C LEU A 179 -4.68 10.84 -9.52
N ILE A 180 -4.94 11.48 -8.38
CA ILE A 180 -6.10 12.38 -8.22
C ILE A 180 -5.97 13.57 -9.17
N ALA A 181 -4.83 14.23 -9.20
CA ALA A 181 -4.59 15.36 -10.11
C ALA A 181 -4.76 14.95 -11.58
N GLY A 182 -4.20 13.80 -11.98
CA GLY A 182 -4.36 13.24 -13.32
C GLY A 182 -5.79 12.85 -13.68
N SER A 183 -6.60 12.47 -12.69
CA SER A 183 -8.01 12.14 -12.89
C SER A 183 -8.88 13.36 -13.11
N ARG A 184 -8.46 14.52 -12.60
CA ARG A 184 -9.27 15.75 -12.51
C ARG A 184 -10.60 15.55 -11.78
N ALA A 185 -10.74 14.49 -11.00
CA ALA A 185 -11.94 14.24 -10.23
C ALA A 185 -12.10 15.28 -9.12
N PRO A 186 -13.27 15.91 -8.96
CA PRO A 186 -13.56 16.74 -7.81
C PRO A 186 -13.54 15.93 -6.52
N VAL A 187 -13.14 16.58 -5.43
CA VAL A 187 -12.97 15.99 -4.10
C VAL A 187 -13.81 16.79 -3.10
N VAL A 188 -14.53 16.09 -2.23
CA VAL A 188 -15.16 16.68 -1.05
C VAL A 188 -14.57 16.01 0.18
N VAL A 189 -13.87 16.79 0.99
CA VAL A 189 -13.35 16.36 2.31
C VAL A 189 -14.36 16.66 3.42
N ASP A 190 -14.13 16.18 4.63
CA ASP A 190 -15.08 16.28 5.76
C ASP A 190 -16.50 15.83 5.36
N CYS A 191 -16.57 14.82 4.50
CA CYS A 191 -17.82 14.30 3.96
C CYS A 191 -17.87 12.77 4.11
N ALA A 192 -18.39 12.32 5.24
CA ALA A 192 -18.55 10.89 5.50
C ALA A 192 -19.75 10.32 4.75
N VAL A 193 -19.58 9.23 4.00
CA VAL A 193 -20.70 8.42 3.53
C VAL A 193 -21.18 7.57 4.70
N LEU A 194 -22.47 7.67 5.00
CA LEU A 194 -23.15 7.05 6.14
C LEU A 194 -23.94 5.79 5.72
N GLY A 195 -24.31 5.69 4.44
CA GLY A 195 -25.09 4.60 3.90
C GLY A 195 -25.46 4.81 2.45
N PHE A 196 -26.32 3.94 1.94
CA PHE A 196 -26.74 3.89 0.55
C PHE A 196 -28.26 3.93 0.42
N ARG A 197 -28.74 4.66 -0.58
CA ARG A 197 -30.14 4.61 -0.99
C ARG A 197 -30.30 3.55 -2.06
N ILE A 198 -31.17 2.59 -1.80
CA ILE A 198 -31.40 1.45 -2.66
C ILE A 198 -32.90 1.39 -3.01
N SER A 199 -33.21 1.19 -4.29
CA SER A 199 -34.54 0.93 -4.77
C SER A 199 -34.51 -0.26 -5.72
N ASP A 200 -35.38 -1.25 -5.50
CA ASP A 200 -35.50 -2.45 -6.32
C ASP A 200 -34.13 -3.17 -6.57
N GLY A 201 -33.30 -3.26 -5.52
CA GLY A 201 -31.98 -3.90 -5.59
C GLY A 201 -30.89 -3.06 -6.30
N ARG A 202 -31.18 -1.80 -6.65
CA ARG A 202 -30.29 -0.90 -7.37
C ARG A 202 -29.88 0.28 -6.52
N LEU A 203 -28.65 0.71 -6.64
CA LEU A 203 -28.15 1.95 -6.05
C LEU A 203 -28.83 3.16 -6.74
N VAL A 204 -29.42 4.04 -5.95
CA VAL A 204 -29.99 5.31 -6.44
C VAL A 204 -29.34 6.53 -5.77
N GLY A 205 -28.43 6.32 -4.84
CA GLY A 205 -27.67 7.41 -4.21
C GLY A 205 -26.91 6.97 -2.97
N VAL A 206 -26.14 7.92 -2.42
CA VAL A 206 -25.42 7.77 -1.16
C VAL A 206 -25.89 8.81 -0.16
N GLU A 207 -25.98 8.41 1.10
CA GLU A 207 -26.26 9.30 2.23
C GLU A 207 -24.93 9.78 2.80
N THR A 208 -24.76 11.09 2.96
CA THR A 208 -23.52 11.65 3.50
C THR A 208 -23.78 12.54 4.71
N SER A 209 -22.75 12.82 5.50
CA SER A 209 -22.81 13.79 6.60
C SER A 209 -23.12 15.22 6.15
N ARG A 210 -23.11 15.47 4.82
CA ARG A 210 -23.34 16.79 4.21
C ARG A 210 -24.52 16.77 3.22
N GLY A 211 -25.42 15.81 3.38
CA GLY A 211 -26.61 15.64 2.56
C GLY A 211 -26.48 14.53 1.51
N PRO A 212 -27.61 14.15 0.89
CA PRO A 212 -27.65 13.05 -0.06
C PRO A 212 -27.10 13.43 -1.43
N ILE A 213 -26.47 12.46 -2.09
CA ILE A 213 -26.03 12.58 -3.49
C ILE A 213 -26.70 11.48 -4.30
N SER A 214 -27.41 11.84 -5.38
CA SER A 214 -27.98 10.87 -6.30
C SER A 214 -26.90 10.34 -7.24
N THR A 215 -26.80 9.02 -7.32
CA THR A 215 -25.88 8.32 -8.22
C THR A 215 -26.36 6.91 -8.47
N SER A 216 -26.08 6.36 -9.63
CA SER A 216 -26.33 4.94 -9.95
C SER A 216 -25.07 4.08 -9.75
N HIS A 217 -23.90 4.68 -9.49
CA HIS A 217 -22.67 3.93 -9.28
C HIS A 217 -21.86 4.49 -8.11
N ALA A 218 -21.48 3.60 -7.18
CA ALA A 218 -20.55 3.95 -6.08
C ALA A 218 -19.52 2.84 -5.86
N VAL A 219 -18.31 3.25 -5.49
CA VAL A 219 -17.20 2.33 -5.16
C VAL A 219 -16.83 2.53 -3.70
N ILE A 220 -16.90 1.48 -2.89
CA ILE A 220 -16.37 1.46 -1.54
C ILE A 220 -14.86 1.22 -1.62
N ALA A 221 -14.05 2.26 -1.39
CA ALA A 221 -12.59 2.27 -1.45
C ALA A 221 -11.96 2.83 -0.16
N CYS A 222 -12.65 2.63 0.99
CA CYS A 222 -12.29 3.24 2.28
C CYS A 222 -11.34 2.38 3.15
N GLY A 223 -10.57 1.48 2.51
CA GLY A 223 -9.53 0.69 3.21
C GLY A 223 -10.09 -0.07 4.41
N PRO A 224 -9.56 0.11 5.64
CA PRO A 224 -10.01 -0.63 6.82
C PRO A 224 -11.49 -0.44 7.15
N LEU A 225 -12.08 0.69 6.78
CA LEU A 225 -13.48 1.00 7.06
C LEU A 225 -14.45 0.40 6.03
N SER A 226 -13.96 -0.26 4.97
CA SER A 226 -14.78 -0.78 3.88
C SER A 226 -15.80 -1.81 4.35
N ALA A 227 -15.40 -2.72 5.25
CA ALA A 227 -16.32 -3.73 5.78
C ALA A 227 -17.46 -3.12 6.62
N LEU A 228 -17.18 -2.06 7.39
CA LEU A 228 -18.18 -1.36 8.18
C LEU A 228 -19.20 -0.67 7.28
N LEU A 229 -18.75 0.01 6.23
CA LEU A 229 -19.65 0.69 5.31
C LEU A 229 -20.46 -0.29 4.47
N ALA A 230 -19.89 -1.39 4.02
CA ALA A 230 -20.60 -2.44 3.31
C ALA A 230 -21.68 -3.09 4.19
N ALA A 231 -21.38 -3.34 5.46
CA ALA A 231 -22.33 -3.91 6.43
C ALA A 231 -23.55 -3.02 6.66
N ALA A 232 -23.43 -1.70 6.54
CA ALA A 232 -24.57 -0.78 6.60
C ALA A 232 -25.62 -1.01 5.49
N SER A 233 -25.27 -1.80 4.45
CA SER A 233 -26.16 -2.20 3.36
C SER A 233 -26.42 -3.70 3.33
N GLY A 234 -26.14 -4.40 4.44
CA GLY A 234 -26.33 -5.85 4.53
C GLY A 234 -25.29 -6.68 3.80
N ILE A 235 -24.18 -6.08 3.33
CA ILE A 235 -23.11 -6.78 2.63
C ILE A 235 -22.01 -7.17 3.61
N THR A 236 -21.74 -8.46 3.76
CA THR A 236 -20.62 -8.96 4.55
C THR A 236 -19.40 -9.15 3.66
N LEU A 237 -18.30 -8.48 3.98
CA LEU A 237 -17.02 -8.68 3.30
C LEU A 237 -16.14 -9.62 4.13
N PRO A 238 -15.47 -10.60 3.52
CA PRO A 238 -14.55 -11.49 4.21
C PRO A 238 -13.21 -10.79 4.46
N ILE A 239 -13.25 -9.73 5.27
CA ILE A 239 -12.09 -8.90 5.62
C ILE A 239 -11.93 -8.87 7.13
N THR A 240 -10.71 -9.11 7.58
CA THR A 240 -10.26 -8.77 8.93
C THR A 240 -9.28 -7.61 8.88
N THR A 241 -9.29 -6.75 9.89
CA THR A 241 -8.31 -5.68 10.02
C THR A 241 -7.26 -6.06 11.06
N VAL A 242 -5.99 -5.81 10.72
CA VAL A 242 -4.85 -6.10 11.59
C VAL A 242 -4.00 -4.84 11.73
N ARG A 243 -3.69 -4.48 12.97
CA ARG A 243 -2.78 -3.35 13.26
C ARG A 243 -1.37 -3.68 12.79
N ARG A 244 -0.73 -2.73 12.11
CA ARG A 244 0.70 -2.75 11.79
C ARG A 244 1.32 -1.42 12.19
N GLN A 245 2.54 -1.47 12.70
CA GLN A 245 3.26 -0.32 13.21
C GLN A 245 4.61 -0.17 12.54
N ARG A 246 5.13 1.04 12.56
CA ARG A 246 6.53 1.31 12.23
C ARG A 246 7.13 2.24 13.28
N VAL A 247 8.37 2.00 13.64
CA VAL A 247 9.20 2.94 14.39
C VAL A 247 9.92 3.83 13.38
N ILE A 248 9.95 5.10 13.64
CA ILE A 248 10.62 6.11 12.82
C ILE A 248 11.80 6.63 13.62
N LEU A 249 13.01 6.48 13.08
CA LEU A 249 14.22 7.08 13.61
C LEU A 249 14.71 8.14 12.60
N PRO A 250 14.37 9.41 12.76
CA PRO A 250 14.93 10.45 11.91
C PRO A 250 16.41 10.73 12.30
N GLU A 251 17.21 11.15 11.33
CA GLU A 251 18.60 11.61 11.53
C GLU A 251 19.54 10.57 12.21
N ALA A 252 19.29 9.28 12.03
CA ALA A 252 20.15 8.20 12.50
C ALA A 252 21.30 7.94 11.54
N ARG A 253 22.36 8.72 11.62
CA ARG A 253 23.47 8.80 10.64
C ARG A 253 24.27 7.50 10.44
N LEU A 254 24.21 6.55 11.38
CA LEU A 254 24.86 5.24 11.22
C LEU A 254 24.10 4.32 10.26
N VAL A 255 22.85 4.62 9.95
CA VAL A 255 22.06 3.86 8.97
C VAL A 255 22.59 4.15 7.57
N PRO A 256 23.04 3.14 6.82
CA PRO A 256 23.53 3.35 5.46
C PRO A 256 22.40 3.87 4.56
N PRO A 257 22.50 5.07 3.95
CA PRO A 257 21.43 5.67 3.16
C PRO A 257 21.17 4.91 1.86
N GLU A 258 22.12 4.12 1.39
CA GLU A 258 22.04 3.32 0.18
C GLU A 258 21.55 1.89 0.43
N ALA A 259 21.28 1.52 1.69
CA ALA A 259 20.83 0.17 2.01
C ALA A 259 19.49 -0.16 1.34
N PRO A 260 19.28 -1.42 0.94
CA PRO A 260 17.99 -1.91 0.51
C PRO A 260 16.99 -1.96 1.68
N MET A 261 15.76 -2.38 1.41
CA MET A 261 14.92 -2.96 2.45
C MET A 261 15.59 -4.26 2.92
N VAL A 262 15.95 -4.32 4.19
CA VAL A 262 16.54 -5.50 4.82
C VAL A 262 15.48 -6.19 5.65
N ILE A 263 15.21 -7.45 5.34
CA ILE A 263 14.15 -8.25 5.96
C ILE A 263 14.77 -9.54 6.51
N ASP A 264 14.59 -9.78 7.78
CA ASP A 264 14.80 -11.09 8.37
C ASP A 264 13.58 -11.96 8.08
N GLU A 265 13.72 -12.92 7.17
CA GLU A 265 12.62 -13.81 6.78
C GLU A 265 12.27 -14.82 7.89
N ASP A 266 13.20 -15.06 8.81
CA ASP A 266 13.02 -16.01 9.92
C ASP A 266 12.15 -15.41 11.03
N THR A 267 12.24 -14.12 11.28
CA THR A 267 11.50 -13.43 12.35
C THR A 267 10.42 -12.45 11.84
N GLY A 268 10.53 -11.96 10.61
CA GLY A 268 9.66 -10.91 10.06
C GLY A 268 10.09 -9.48 10.45
N VAL A 269 11.19 -9.32 11.16
CA VAL A 269 11.77 -8.01 11.48
C VAL A 269 12.41 -7.40 10.23
N HIS A 270 12.15 -6.13 9.98
CA HIS A 270 12.72 -5.48 8.80
C HIS A 270 12.91 -3.97 8.99
N TRP A 271 13.79 -3.39 8.19
CA TRP A 271 14.06 -1.96 8.18
C TRP A 271 14.43 -1.46 6.80
N ARG A 272 14.31 -0.17 6.60
CA ARG A 272 14.81 0.53 5.43
C ARG A 272 15.31 1.93 5.77
N PRO A 273 16.26 2.50 4.99
CA PRO A 273 16.62 3.89 5.15
C PRO A 273 15.43 4.82 4.84
N ALA A 274 15.30 5.86 5.67
CA ALA A 274 14.29 6.90 5.53
C ALA A 274 14.64 8.11 6.40
N MET A 275 14.34 9.33 5.94
CA MET A 275 14.47 10.56 6.72
C MET A 275 15.87 10.77 7.35
N ASN A 276 16.93 10.49 6.59
CA ASN A 276 18.34 10.45 7.06
C ASN A 276 18.57 9.48 8.24
N GLY A 277 17.72 8.51 8.40
CA GLY A 277 17.74 7.46 9.41
C GLY A 277 16.98 6.26 8.87
N ALA A 278 15.98 5.72 9.61
CA ALA A 278 15.28 4.52 9.21
C ALA A 278 13.80 4.47 9.60
N PHE A 279 13.07 3.64 8.88
CA PHE A 279 11.84 3.00 9.35
C PHE A 279 12.16 1.57 9.78
N LEU A 280 11.73 1.22 11.00
CA LEU A 280 11.84 -0.14 11.54
C LEU A 280 10.45 -0.74 11.62
N LEU A 281 10.33 -2.01 11.28
CA LEU A 281 9.05 -2.70 11.15
C LEU A 281 9.16 -4.13 11.68
N PHE A 282 8.01 -4.63 12.07
CA PHE A 282 7.84 -6.02 12.45
C PHE A 282 6.47 -6.52 11.98
N SER A 283 6.47 -7.58 11.21
CA SER A 283 5.25 -8.24 10.74
C SER A 283 5.00 -9.50 11.55
N ASP A 284 4.53 -9.32 12.80
CA ASP A 284 4.16 -10.44 13.65
C ASP A 284 2.89 -11.12 13.11
N PRO A 285 2.99 -12.40 12.66
CA PRO A 285 1.84 -13.16 12.18
C PRO A 285 0.81 -13.45 13.27
N SER A 286 1.21 -13.41 14.54
CA SER A 286 0.34 -13.63 15.69
C SER A 286 -0.48 -12.41 16.09
N THR A 287 -0.25 -11.23 15.46
CA THR A 287 -1.00 -10.01 15.77
C THR A 287 -2.51 -10.26 15.59
N PRO A 288 -3.32 -10.14 16.63
CA PRO A 288 -4.74 -10.44 16.54
C PRO A 288 -5.48 -9.42 15.66
N PRO A 289 -6.60 -9.81 15.06
CA PRO A 289 -7.50 -8.86 14.43
C PRO A 289 -7.91 -7.74 15.40
N SER A 290 -8.06 -6.54 14.88
CA SER A 290 -8.52 -5.36 15.63
C SER A 290 -9.70 -4.71 14.92
N PRO A 291 -10.66 -4.11 15.64
CA PRO A 291 -11.74 -3.37 15.00
C PRO A 291 -11.22 -2.26 14.09
N PRO A 292 -11.87 -2.00 12.95
CA PRO A 292 -11.52 -0.87 12.10
C PRO A 292 -11.67 0.46 12.86
N THR A 293 -10.64 1.31 12.80
CA THR A 293 -10.63 2.60 13.50
C THR A 293 -9.86 3.65 12.73
N GLU A 294 -10.19 4.91 12.94
CA GLU A 294 -9.42 6.06 12.44
C GLU A 294 -8.29 6.46 13.39
N GLN A 295 -8.38 6.07 14.64
CA GLN A 295 -7.36 6.32 15.67
C GLN A 295 -6.71 4.98 16.02
N VAL A 296 -5.76 4.57 15.18
CA VAL A 296 -5.05 3.29 15.38
C VAL A 296 -4.06 3.46 16.54
N PRO A 297 -4.22 2.70 17.63
CA PRO A 297 -3.34 2.85 18.79
C PRO A 297 -1.91 2.41 18.44
N THR A 298 -0.94 3.10 19.03
CA THR A 298 0.49 2.75 18.96
C THR A 298 0.95 2.05 20.22
N ASP A 299 1.97 1.21 20.08
CA ASP A 299 2.64 0.53 21.18
C ASP A 299 4.15 0.79 21.06
N GLU A 300 4.66 1.56 22.01
CA GLU A 300 6.08 1.95 22.05
C GLU A 300 7.00 0.78 22.42
N ALA A 301 6.48 -0.29 23.04
CA ALA A 301 7.27 -1.48 23.36
C ALA A 301 7.92 -2.08 22.11
N MET A 302 7.32 -1.93 20.93
CA MET A 302 7.89 -2.37 19.67
C MET A 302 9.26 -1.71 19.39
N ALA A 303 9.45 -0.43 19.75
CA ALA A 303 10.73 0.22 19.55
C ALA A 303 11.85 -0.47 20.36
N PHE A 304 11.56 -0.79 21.60
CA PHE A 304 12.50 -1.52 22.47
C PHE A 304 12.74 -2.94 21.97
N GLN A 305 11.71 -3.65 21.53
CA GLN A 305 11.86 -4.99 20.93
C GLN A 305 12.82 -5.00 19.73
N LEU A 306 12.81 -3.96 18.91
CA LEU A 306 13.63 -3.89 17.71
C LEU A 306 15.03 -3.30 17.96
N LEU A 307 15.17 -2.41 18.94
CA LEU A 307 16.41 -1.67 19.17
C LEU A 307 17.27 -2.22 20.31
N ASP A 308 16.67 -2.79 21.38
CA ASP A 308 17.44 -3.37 22.49
C ASP A 308 18.24 -4.59 22.00
N PRO A 309 19.57 -4.56 22.05
CA PRO A 309 20.40 -5.65 21.55
C PRO A 309 20.20 -7.01 22.26
N HIS A 310 19.55 -7.01 23.43
CA HIS A 310 19.26 -8.23 24.20
C HIS A 310 17.89 -8.83 23.80
N SER A 311 17.12 -8.12 23.00
CA SER A 311 15.83 -8.62 22.49
C SER A 311 16.06 -9.76 21.46
N PRO A 312 15.24 -10.80 21.44
CA PRO A 312 15.28 -11.82 20.39
C PRO A 312 14.93 -11.28 19.01
N LEU A 313 14.28 -10.10 18.93
CA LEU A 313 13.90 -9.42 17.69
C LEU A 313 14.84 -8.25 17.35
N ALA A 314 15.99 -8.14 18.02
CA ALA A 314 16.90 -7.02 17.84
C ALA A 314 17.47 -6.96 16.43
N LEU A 315 17.33 -5.81 15.77
CA LEU A 315 17.97 -5.52 14.48
C LEU A 315 19.50 -5.65 14.52
N ALA A 316 20.11 -5.54 15.72
CA ALA A 316 21.54 -5.72 15.95
C ALA A 316 22.03 -7.13 15.60
N HIS A 317 21.15 -8.13 15.54
CA HIS A 317 21.51 -9.48 15.09
C HIS A 317 21.82 -9.52 13.59
N LEU A 318 21.17 -8.67 12.80
CA LEU A 318 21.35 -8.56 11.36
C LEU A 318 22.42 -7.54 10.98
N ALA A 319 22.47 -6.40 11.70
CA ALA A 319 23.40 -5.31 11.39
C ALA A 319 23.94 -4.67 12.67
N PRO A 320 25.26 -4.83 12.97
CA PRO A 320 25.87 -4.43 14.23
C PRO A 320 25.76 -2.92 14.56
N PHE A 321 25.60 -2.05 13.56
CA PHE A 321 25.46 -0.61 13.80
C PHE A 321 24.22 -0.25 14.63
N TRP A 322 23.19 -1.11 14.67
CA TRP A 322 22.02 -0.91 15.53
C TRP A 322 22.37 -0.97 17.01
N ARG A 323 23.33 -1.81 17.42
CA ARG A 323 23.86 -1.82 18.78
C ARG A 323 24.54 -0.49 19.11
N GLN A 324 25.33 0.05 18.19
CA GLN A 324 25.98 1.35 18.39
C GLN A 324 24.97 2.48 18.55
N LEU A 325 23.88 2.47 17.76
CA LEU A 325 22.78 3.45 17.91
C LEU A 325 22.10 3.35 19.27
N TRP A 326 21.89 2.15 19.77
CA TRP A 326 21.31 1.91 21.09
C TRP A 326 22.23 2.43 22.21
N GLU A 327 23.50 2.10 22.17
CA GLU A 327 24.50 2.51 23.18
C GLU A 327 24.69 4.02 23.24
N HIS A 328 24.61 4.72 22.12
CA HIS A 328 24.74 6.18 22.08
C HIS A 328 23.47 6.92 22.56
N ASN A 329 22.31 6.27 22.54
CA ASN A 329 21.02 6.75 23.05
C ASN A 329 20.68 8.23 22.72
N THR A 330 21.03 8.67 21.50
CA THR A 330 20.89 10.08 21.10
C THR A 330 19.89 10.32 19.98
N VAL A 331 19.32 9.26 19.42
CA VAL A 331 18.39 9.37 18.28
C VAL A 331 16.95 9.37 18.76
N PRO A 332 16.20 10.45 18.52
CA PRO A 332 14.76 10.46 18.83
C PRO A 332 14.05 9.45 17.94
N TRP A 333 12.98 8.87 18.44
CA TRP A 333 12.12 7.99 17.68
C TRP A 333 10.64 8.26 17.98
N SER A 334 9.79 7.83 17.05
CA SER A 334 8.34 7.86 17.22
C SER A 334 7.72 6.61 16.61
N VAL A 335 6.49 6.27 17.01
CA VAL A 335 5.75 5.13 16.48
C VAL A 335 4.52 5.63 15.73
N GLN A 336 4.28 5.07 14.57
CA GLN A 336 3.06 5.26 13.80
C GLN A 336 2.39 3.92 13.53
N ALA A 337 1.06 3.92 13.50
CA ALA A 337 0.29 2.72 13.25
C ALA A 337 -0.76 2.93 12.15
N GLY A 338 -1.06 1.84 11.43
CA GLY A 338 -2.13 1.75 10.46
C GLY A 338 -2.78 0.37 10.53
N GLN A 339 -3.84 0.18 9.77
CA GLN A 339 -4.48 -1.12 9.69
C GLN A 339 -4.39 -1.70 8.28
N TYR A 340 -4.01 -2.98 8.19
CA TYR A 340 -4.11 -3.77 6.98
C TYR A 340 -5.49 -4.41 6.90
N THR A 341 -6.01 -4.54 5.69
CA THR A 341 -7.23 -5.28 5.37
C THR A 341 -6.84 -6.64 4.85
N MET A 342 -7.04 -7.66 5.67
CA MET A 342 -6.65 -9.04 5.36
C MET A 342 -7.84 -9.81 4.78
N THR A 343 -7.63 -10.47 3.65
CA THR A 343 -8.57 -11.38 3.01
C THR A 343 -8.12 -12.83 3.22
N PRO A 344 -9.01 -13.84 3.10
CA PRO A 344 -8.64 -15.23 3.36
C PRO A 344 -7.53 -15.77 2.46
N ASP A 345 -7.51 -15.37 1.18
CA ASP A 345 -6.57 -15.83 0.16
C ASP A 345 -5.46 -14.82 -0.17
N ARG A 346 -5.35 -13.76 0.62
CA ARG A 346 -4.36 -12.68 0.44
C ARG A 346 -4.46 -11.93 -0.89
N LEU A 347 -5.56 -12.04 -1.64
CA LEU A 347 -5.82 -11.26 -2.84
C LEU A 347 -6.87 -10.18 -2.57
N PRO A 348 -6.84 -9.03 -3.25
CA PRO A 348 -7.80 -7.96 -3.05
C PRO A 348 -9.25 -8.40 -3.39
N LEU A 349 -10.23 -7.63 -2.90
CA LEU A 349 -11.64 -7.74 -3.26
C LEU A 349 -11.98 -6.60 -4.21
N ILE A 350 -12.32 -6.94 -5.45
CA ILE A 350 -12.59 -5.99 -6.53
C ILE A 350 -13.78 -6.50 -7.35
N GLY A 351 -14.84 -5.73 -7.41
CA GLY A 351 -15.99 -6.12 -8.25
C GLY A 351 -17.33 -5.62 -7.74
N PRO A 352 -18.42 -6.01 -8.42
CA PRO A 352 -19.77 -5.65 -8.04
C PRO A 352 -20.17 -6.36 -6.73
N THR A 353 -21.14 -5.78 -6.03
CA THR A 353 -21.84 -6.41 -4.90
C THR A 353 -23.16 -7.02 -5.39
N ALA A 354 -23.95 -7.55 -4.46
CA ALA A 354 -25.33 -7.98 -4.75
C ALA A 354 -26.28 -6.80 -5.04
N ILE A 355 -25.88 -5.56 -4.75
CA ILE A 355 -26.63 -4.35 -5.07
C ILE A 355 -26.11 -3.81 -6.40
N GLU A 356 -26.96 -3.78 -7.41
CA GLU A 356 -26.59 -3.25 -8.73
C GLU A 356 -26.11 -1.80 -8.62
N GLY A 357 -24.95 -1.48 -9.19
CA GLY A 357 -24.32 -0.16 -9.11
C GLY A 357 -23.43 0.07 -7.89
N LEU A 358 -23.41 -0.83 -6.90
CA LEU A 358 -22.51 -0.74 -5.76
C LEU A 358 -21.31 -1.70 -5.92
N TRP A 359 -20.11 -1.15 -5.84
CA TRP A 359 -18.85 -1.84 -6.11
C TRP A 359 -17.91 -1.82 -4.91
N ILE A 360 -17.01 -2.80 -4.84
CA ILE A 360 -15.98 -2.91 -3.80
C ILE A 360 -14.59 -2.82 -4.44
N HIS A 361 -13.69 -2.08 -3.79
CA HIS A 361 -12.28 -2.01 -4.13
C HIS A 361 -11.44 -1.90 -2.85
N THR A 362 -11.00 -3.04 -2.28
CA THR A 362 -10.37 -3.10 -0.95
C THR A 362 -9.62 -4.42 -0.74
N GLY A 363 -9.14 -4.72 0.47
CA GLY A 363 -8.61 -6.03 0.83
C GLY A 363 -7.17 -6.28 0.37
N TYR A 364 -6.28 -5.32 0.48
CA TYR A 364 -4.94 -5.36 -0.12
C TYR A 364 -3.84 -5.99 0.74
N ASN A 365 -4.13 -6.52 1.93
CA ASN A 365 -3.19 -7.30 2.75
C ASN A 365 -1.84 -6.60 3.03
N GLY A 366 -1.81 -5.27 3.05
CA GLY A 366 -0.59 -4.46 3.20
C GLY A 366 0.06 -4.03 1.88
N HIS A 367 -0.31 -4.59 0.75
CA HIS A 367 0.28 -4.33 -0.56
C HIS A 367 -0.42 -3.22 -1.37
N GLY A 368 -1.35 -2.47 -0.78
CA GLY A 368 -2.20 -1.50 -1.49
C GLY A 368 -1.44 -0.48 -2.33
N VAL A 369 -0.28 -0.01 -1.87
CA VAL A 369 0.53 0.98 -2.59
C VAL A 369 1.06 0.44 -3.92
N MET A 370 1.48 -0.82 -3.96
CA MET A 370 2.08 -1.43 -5.14
C MET A 370 1.09 -2.21 -6.02
N LEU A 371 -0.10 -2.54 -5.50
CA LEU A 371 -1.11 -3.29 -6.27
C LEU A 371 -2.24 -2.39 -6.78
N SER A 372 -2.75 -1.46 -5.95
CA SER A 372 -3.98 -0.74 -6.28
C SER A 372 -3.87 0.16 -7.53
N PRO A 373 -2.72 0.74 -7.89
CA PRO A 373 -2.63 1.52 -9.12
C PRO A 373 -2.97 0.74 -10.40
N ALA A 374 -2.55 -0.53 -10.50
CA ALA A 374 -2.94 -1.38 -11.63
C ALA A 374 -4.30 -2.05 -11.42
N ALA A 375 -4.58 -2.52 -10.21
CA ALA A 375 -5.81 -3.25 -9.90
C ALA A 375 -7.08 -2.40 -10.06
N ALA A 376 -6.97 -1.07 -9.95
CA ALA A 376 -8.07 -0.16 -10.23
C ALA A 376 -8.57 -0.24 -11.68
N LYS A 377 -7.69 -0.60 -12.63
CA LYS A 377 -8.11 -0.86 -14.01
C LYS A 377 -9.05 -2.06 -14.08
N VAL A 378 -8.80 -3.13 -13.32
CA VAL A 378 -9.67 -4.31 -13.28
C VAL A 378 -11.08 -3.92 -12.83
N LEU A 379 -11.18 -3.06 -11.79
CA LEU A 379 -12.49 -2.56 -11.33
C LEU A 379 -13.20 -1.76 -12.44
N VAL A 380 -12.49 -0.83 -13.06
CA VAL A 380 -13.09 0.06 -14.06
C VAL A 380 -13.47 -0.71 -15.33
N ASP A 381 -12.65 -1.65 -15.77
CA ASP A 381 -12.97 -2.54 -16.90
C ASP A 381 -14.23 -3.39 -16.60
N ALA A 382 -14.38 -3.90 -15.36
CA ALA A 382 -15.59 -4.60 -14.97
C ALA A 382 -16.82 -3.67 -14.91
N LEU A 383 -16.65 -2.45 -14.41
CA LEU A 383 -17.73 -1.44 -14.29
C LEU A 383 -18.21 -0.97 -15.67
N THR A 384 -17.31 -0.86 -16.64
CA THR A 384 -17.63 -0.46 -18.01
C THR A 384 -18.03 -1.62 -18.92
N GLY A 385 -17.98 -2.86 -18.43
CA GLY A 385 -18.27 -4.07 -19.20
C GLY A 385 -17.12 -4.51 -20.13
N ALA A 386 -15.94 -3.91 -20.02
CA ALA A 386 -14.76 -4.31 -20.79
C ALA A 386 -14.13 -5.60 -20.25
N LEU A 387 -14.40 -5.97 -19.02
CA LEU A 387 -13.99 -7.23 -18.39
C LEU A 387 -15.23 -8.03 -18.00
N ALA A 388 -15.33 -9.27 -18.48
CA ALA A 388 -16.42 -10.14 -18.08
C ALA A 388 -16.28 -10.55 -16.59
N PRO A 389 -17.40 -10.70 -15.85
CA PRO A 389 -17.34 -11.07 -14.42
C PRO A 389 -16.55 -12.34 -14.14
N ALA A 390 -16.63 -13.34 -15.04
CA ALA A 390 -15.91 -14.61 -14.87
C ALA A 390 -14.38 -14.46 -14.98
N ASP A 391 -13.91 -13.47 -15.69
CA ASP A 391 -12.49 -13.22 -15.94
C ASP A 391 -11.83 -12.36 -14.85
N ASN A 392 -12.62 -11.85 -13.90
CA ASN A 392 -12.11 -11.08 -12.76
C ASN A 392 -11.64 -12.03 -11.65
N PRO A 393 -10.33 -12.17 -11.41
CA PRO A 393 -9.81 -13.06 -10.37
C PRO A 393 -10.04 -12.54 -8.94
N PHE A 394 -10.47 -11.30 -8.79
CA PHE A 394 -10.65 -10.62 -7.48
C PHE A 394 -12.11 -10.45 -7.08
N ARG A 395 -13.04 -11.08 -7.80
CA ARG A 395 -14.48 -10.95 -7.50
C ARG A 395 -14.80 -11.44 -6.10
N LEU A 396 -15.89 -10.91 -5.54
CA LEU A 396 -16.29 -11.15 -4.15
C LEU A 396 -16.77 -12.59 -3.90
N ASP A 397 -17.33 -13.24 -4.92
CA ASP A 397 -17.91 -14.59 -4.90
C ASP A 397 -16.91 -15.68 -5.33
N ARG A 398 -15.60 -15.36 -5.45
CA ARG A 398 -14.60 -16.37 -5.77
C ARG A 398 -14.43 -17.38 -4.64
N VAL A 399 -13.93 -18.55 -4.97
CA VAL A 399 -13.49 -19.53 -3.98
C VAL A 399 -12.20 -19.02 -3.36
N PHE A 400 -12.21 -18.76 -2.05
CA PHE A 400 -11.01 -18.38 -1.30
C PHE A 400 -10.18 -19.63 -1.01
N THR A 401 -8.97 -19.65 -1.51
CA THR A 401 -8.03 -20.75 -1.26
C THR A 401 -7.02 -20.31 -0.22
N ASP A 402 -6.89 -21.10 0.85
CA ASP A 402 -5.79 -20.89 1.79
C ASP A 402 -4.47 -21.16 1.07
N ARG A 403 -3.53 -20.23 1.18
CA ARG A 403 -2.20 -20.34 0.56
C ARG A 403 -1.13 -20.13 1.61
N GLU A 404 -0.12 -21.00 1.61
CA GLU A 404 1.13 -20.65 2.27
C GLU A 404 1.73 -19.42 1.63
N HIS A 405 1.98 -18.38 2.43
CA HIS A 405 2.60 -17.15 1.97
C HIS A 405 4.07 -17.14 2.37
N ALA A 406 4.93 -17.12 1.36
CA ALA A 406 6.38 -17.00 1.51
C ALA A 406 6.85 -15.52 1.51
N SER A 407 5.93 -14.59 1.55
CA SER A 407 6.22 -13.15 1.58
C SER A 407 5.40 -12.44 2.66
N LEU A 408 6.01 -11.42 3.28
CA LEU A 408 5.37 -10.58 4.32
C LEU A 408 4.17 -9.82 3.76
#